data_65671569ffd30d1fa795aea55b4b7e4d
#
_entry.id   65671569ffd30d1fa795aea55b4b7e4d
#
_cell.length_a   1.000
_cell.length_b   1.000
_cell.length_c   1.000
_cell.angle_alpha   90.00
_cell.angle_beta   90.00
_cell.angle_gamma   90.00
#
_symmetry.space_group_name_H-M   'P 1'
#
loop_
_entity.id
_entity.type
_entity.pdbx_description
1 polymer ?
#
loop_
_entity_poly.entity_id
_entity_poly.type
_entity_poly.pdbx_seq_one_letter_code
_entity_poly.pdbx_strand_id
1 'polypeptide(L)'
;LFRSRDVVPYEIGKLDESKFEALKAQAVAARTYAYKHFGSRVAQGFDVYADTRDQVYKGLHSATALTDKAVRETDGVVMTYNGEFITAYYHSTCGGETEGVATWGRPDHPYLKNKPDLRPDGTPWCRESNYTEWTREFTEDELRDLFQINAKEAKANVPSFSSIKSMHIQDTLKSGRIHTLVIETNNGSFTAKADKIRWLFKRGGTILPSSFFRIHKNGNEWILKGKGFGHGVGLCQMGARARAQAGQSYIQILTHYYPGITLEKFKR
;
A
#
# COMPACT_ATOMS: atom_id res chain seq x y z
N LEU A 1 -23.50 -8.39 -3.88
CA LEU A 1 -22.65 -9.37 -4.55
C LEU A 1 -21.35 -8.69 -4.95
N PHE A 2 -20.24 -9.05 -4.31
CA PHE A 2 -18.91 -8.52 -4.64
C PHE A 2 -18.49 -9.02 -6.04
N ARG A 3 -18.25 -8.09 -6.95
CA ARG A 3 -17.84 -8.41 -8.33
C ARG A 3 -16.35 -8.14 -8.49
N SER A 4 -15.48 -9.11 -8.15
CA SER A 4 -14.02 -9.01 -8.28
C SER A 4 -13.57 -8.54 -9.68
N ARG A 5 -14.31 -8.86 -10.73
CA ARG A 5 -14.01 -8.45 -12.10
C ARG A 5 -13.96 -6.94 -12.31
N ASP A 6 -14.67 -6.19 -11.45
CA ASP A 6 -14.77 -4.74 -11.57
C ASP A 6 -13.72 -4.03 -10.73
N VAL A 7 -13.19 -4.69 -9.70
CA VAL A 7 -12.11 -4.19 -8.83
C VAL A 7 -10.74 -4.40 -9.47
N VAL A 8 -10.49 -5.59 -10.05
CA VAL A 8 -9.18 -5.99 -10.58
C VAL A 8 -8.58 -4.97 -11.56
N PRO A 9 -9.29 -4.46 -12.58
CA PRO A 9 -8.69 -3.52 -13.54
C PRO A 9 -8.31 -2.17 -12.93
N TYR A 10 -9.03 -1.71 -11.91
CA TYR A 10 -8.72 -0.45 -11.25
C TYR A 10 -7.56 -0.58 -10.28
N GLU A 11 -7.43 -1.73 -9.63
CA GLU A 11 -6.39 -1.97 -8.64
C GLU A 11 -5.04 -2.28 -9.28
N ILE A 12 -4.98 -3.21 -10.24
CA ILE A 12 -3.70 -3.65 -10.82
C ILE A 12 -3.47 -3.12 -12.25
N GLY A 13 -4.46 -2.44 -12.84
CA GLY A 13 -4.42 -1.88 -14.19
C GLY A 13 -4.80 -2.89 -15.28
N LYS A 14 -4.91 -2.37 -16.51
CA LYS A 14 -5.12 -3.19 -17.71
C LYS A 14 -3.80 -3.87 -18.08
N LEU A 15 -3.80 -5.18 -18.12
CA LEU A 15 -2.62 -6.00 -18.39
C LEU A 15 -2.83 -6.84 -19.66
N ASP A 16 -1.71 -7.28 -20.23
CA ASP A 16 -1.65 -8.25 -21.33
C ASP A 16 -1.55 -9.69 -20.79
N GLU A 17 -1.61 -10.68 -21.70
CA GLU A 17 -1.54 -12.12 -21.37
C GLU A 17 -0.24 -12.51 -20.61
N SER A 18 0.88 -11.82 -20.85
CA SER A 18 2.14 -12.11 -20.15
C SER A 18 2.07 -11.89 -18.64
N LYS A 19 1.06 -11.14 -18.19
CA LYS A 19 0.82 -10.79 -16.77
C LYS A 19 -0.49 -11.38 -16.23
N PHE A 20 -1.04 -12.37 -16.94
CA PHE A 20 -2.34 -12.97 -16.59
C PHE A 20 -2.39 -13.56 -15.18
N GLU A 21 -1.32 -14.20 -14.73
CA GLU A 21 -1.23 -14.75 -13.38
C GLU A 21 -1.28 -13.65 -12.28
N ALA A 22 -0.85 -12.43 -12.58
CA ALA A 22 -1.01 -11.30 -11.66
C ALA A 22 -2.48 -10.86 -11.55
N LEU A 23 -3.24 -10.91 -12.63
CA LEU A 23 -4.70 -10.66 -12.59
C LEU A 23 -5.42 -11.70 -11.73
N LYS A 24 -5.04 -12.98 -11.84
CA LYS A 24 -5.58 -14.04 -10.98
C LYS A 24 -5.24 -13.79 -9.51
N ALA A 25 -3.98 -13.46 -9.21
CA ALA A 25 -3.54 -13.14 -7.85
C ALA A 25 -4.33 -11.96 -7.26
N GLN A 26 -4.51 -10.89 -8.04
CA GLN A 26 -5.30 -9.73 -7.61
C GLN A 26 -6.79 -10.10 -7.39
N ALA A 27 -7.36 -10.94 -8.27
CA ALA A 27 -8.75 -11.39 -8.12
C ALA A 27 -8.98 -12.19 -6.83
N VAL A 28 -8.05 -13.08 -6.50
CA VAL A 28 -8.09 -13.86 -5.24
C VAL A 28 -7.90 -12.95 -4.04
N ALA A 29 -6.92 -12.03 -4.07
CA ALA A 29 -6.68 -11.09 -2.98
C ALA A 29 -7.88 -10.19 -2.72
N ALA A 30 -8.44 -9.58 -3.76
CA ALA A 30 -9.61 -8.71 -3.66
C ALA A 30 -10.85 -9.46 -3.12
N ARG A 31 -11.08 -10.68 -3.59
CA ARG A 31 -12.17 -11.54 -3.11
C ARG A 31 -12.00 -11.90 -1.63
N THR A 32 -10.80 -12.31 -1.23
CA THR A 32 -10.49 -12.67 0.15
C THR A 32 -10.68 -11.48 1.09
N TYR A 33 -10.21 -10.31 0.68
CA TYR A 33 -10.40 -9.06 1.43
C TYR A 33 -11.88 -8.76 1.65
N ALA A 34 -12.70 -8.88 0.61
CA ALA A 34 -14.14 -8.64 0.70
C ALA A 34 -14.84 -9.64 1.64
N TYR A 35 -14.51 -10.92 1.56
CA TYR A 35 -15.08 -11.92 2.49
C TYR A 35 -14.66 -11.67 3.94
N LYS A 36 -13.41 -11.28 4.19
CA LYS A 36 -12.93 -10.94 5.55
C LYS A 36 -13.69 -9.76 6.16
N HIS A 37 -14.14 -8.83 5.32
CA HIS A 37 -14.87 -7.62 5.76
C HIS A 37 -16.39 -7.73 5.61
N PHE A 38 -16.90 -8.88 5.16
CA PHE A 38 -18.34 -9.09 5.03
C PHE A 38 -19.05 -8.91 6.38
N GLY A 39 -20.12 -8.14 6.41
CA GLY A 39 -20.86 -7.82 7.64
C GLY A 39 -20.20 -6.79 8.56
N SER A 40 -19.00 -6.30 8.25
CA SER A 40 -18.27 -5.40 9.16
C SER A 40 -18.88 -4.00 9.31
N ARG A 41 -19.72 -3.59 8.34
CA ARG A 41 -20.34 -2.24 8.32
C ARG A 41 -21.86 -2.31 8.03
N VAL A 42 -22.54 -3.34 8.50
CA VAL A 42 -23.98 -3.54 8.29
C VAL A 42 -24.79 -2.32 8.74
N ALA A 43 -24.43 -1.72 9.87
CA ALA A 43 -25.10 -0.51 10.38
C ALA A 43 -24.95 0.72 9.43
N GLN A 44 -23.99 0.68 8.50
CA GLN A 44 -23.77 1.73 7.49
C GLN A 44 -24.37 1.37 6.12
N GLY A 45 -24.94 0.17 5.97
CA GLY A 45 -25.58 -0.30 4.74
C GLY A 45 -24.60 -0.84 3.67
N PHE A 46 -23.33 -1.07 4.00
CA PHE A 46 -22.33 -1.62 3.09
C PHE A 46 -21.26 -2.42 3.84
N ASP A 47 -20.41 -3.17 3.13
CA ASP A 47 -19.31 -3.97 3.71
C ASP A 47 -17.94 -3.30 3.52
N VAL A 48 -17.68 -2.75 2.35
CA VAL A 48 -16.41 -2.14 1.96
C VAL A 48 -16.62 -0.80 1.26
N TYR A 49 -15.71 0.15 1.46
CA TYR A 49 -15.68 1.40 0.69
C TYR A 49 -15.24 1.14 -0.76
N ALA A 50 -15.79 1.92 -1.69
CA ALA A 50 -15.49 1.81 -3.12
C ALA A 50 -14.28 2.67 -3.54
N ASP A 51 -13.37 2.97 -2.62
CA ASP A 51 -12.20 3.82 -2.85
C ASP A 51 -10.95 3.27 -2.12
N THR A 52 -9.87 4.06 -2.08
CA THR A 52 -8.58 3.68 -1.49
C THR A 52 -8.62 3.39 0.01
N ARG A 53 -9.73 3.58 0.69
CA ARG A 53 -9.92 3.16 2.10
C ARG A 53 -10.07 1.65 2.23
N ASP A 54 -10.61 0.98 1.20
CA ASP A 54 -10.73 -0.48 1.10
C ASP A 54 -10.30 -0.97 -0.29
N GLN A 55 -11.16 -0.87 -1.32
CA GLN A 55 -10.88 -1.34 -2.69
C GLN A 55 -11.49 -0.40 -3.73
N VAL A 56 -10.70 0.03 -4.71
CA VAL A 56 -11.21 0.94 -5.74
C VAL A 56 -12.21 0.23 -6.65
N TYR A 57 -13.45 0.71 -6.62
CA TYR A 57 -14.54 0.24 -7.45
C TYR A 57 -15.23 1.42 -8.14
N LYS A 58 -15.25 1.42 -9.47
CA LYS A 58 -15.85 2.50 -10.29
C LYS A 58 -16.88 1.97 -11.29
N GLY A 59 -17.43 0.78 -11.04
CA GLY A 59 -18.42 0.13 -11.93
C GLY A 59 -17.77 -0.72 -13.03
N LEU A 60 -18.63 -1.26 -13.90
CA LEU A 60 -18.26 -2.27 -14.91
C LEU A 60 -17.42 -1.76 -16.08
N HIS A 61 -17.28 -0.47 -16.25
CA HIS A 61 -16.69 0.14 -17.46
C HIS A 61 -15.21 -0.19 -17.70
N SER A 62 -14.51 -0.72 -16.71
CA SER A 62 -13.09 -1.07 -16.83
C SER A 62 -12.83 -2.55 -17.04
N ALA A 63 -13.85 -3.41 -16.89
CA ALA A 63 -13.73 -4.85 -17.10
C ALA A 63 -13.28 -5.14 -18.54
N THR A 64 -12.35 -6.09 -18.67
CA THR A 64 -11.84 -6.59 -19.95
C THR A 64 -12.07 -8.08 -20.05
N ALA A 65 -12.04 -8.64 -21.25
CA ALA A 65 -12.14 -10.09 -21.44
C ALA A 65 -11.09 -10.86 -20.61
N LEU A 66 -9.89 -10.27 -20.45
CA LEU A 66 -8.80 -10.88 -19.70
C LEU A 66 -9.05 -10.83 -18.18
N THR A 67 -9.57 -9.72 -17.65
CA THR A 67 -9.93 -9.63 -16.22
C THR A 67 -11.10 -10.53 -15.88
N ASP A 68 -12.10 -10.63 -16.76
CA ASP A 68 -13.20 -11.56 -16.61
C ASP A 68 -12.74 -13.02 -16.63
N LYS A 69 -11.80 -13.37 -17.52
CA LYS A 69 -11.16 -14.69 -17.57
C LYS A 69 -10.44 -15.01 -16.26
N ALA A 70 -9.62 -14.08 -15.75
CA ALA A 70 -8.90 -14.26 -14.49
C ALA A 70 -9.84 -14.52 -13.30
N VAL A 71 -10.94 -13.78 -13.22
CA VAL A 71 -11.96 -13.95 -12.16
C VAL A 71 -12.67 -15.29 -12.28
N ARG A 72 -13.04 -15.72 -13.52
CA ARG A 72 -13.68 -17.03 -13.75
C ARG A 72 -12.74 -18.19 -13.41
N GLU A 73 -11.48 -18.14 -13.86
CA GLU A 73 -10.51 -19.21 -13.59
C GLU A 73 -10.13 -19.33 -12.11
N THR A 74 -10.34 -18.27 -11.31
CA THR A 74 -10.14 -18.28 -9.87
C THR A 74 -11.47 -18.28 -9.09
N ASP A 75 -12.59 -18.69 -9.71
CA ASP A 75 -13.90 -18.62 -9.04
C ASP A 75 -13.93 -19.41 -7.75
N GLY A 76 -14.43 -18.76 -6.69
CA GLY A 76 -14.49 -19.31 -5.33
C GLY A 76 -13.14 -19.43 -4.63
N VAL A 77 -11.99 -19.23 -5.29
CA VAL A 77 -10.68 -19.33 -4.64
C VAL A 77 -10.46 -18.16 -3.68
N VAL A 78 -10.10 -18.48 -2.44
CA VAL A 78 -9.82 -17.54 -1.35
C VAL A 78 -8.56 -17.96 -0.60
N MET A 79 -8.02 -17.06 0.22
CA MET A 79 -6.88 -17.30 1.09
C MET A 79 -7.33 -17.37 2.54
N THR A 80 -6.91 -18.43 3.23
CA THR A 80 -7.12 -18.61 4.67
C THR A 80 -5.78 -18.80 5.40
N TYR A 81 -5.80 -18.53 6.69
CA TYR A 81 -4.75 -18.88 7.63
C TYR A 81 -5.39 -19.50 8.86
N ASN A 82 -5.02 -20.76 9.19
CA ASN A 82 -5.66 -21.53 10.24
C ASN A 82 -7.20 -21.61 10.10
N GLY A 83 -7.69 -21.76 8.86
CA GLY A 83 -9.13 -21.86 8.55
C GLY A 83 -9.90 -20.53 8.51
N GLU A 84 -9.27 -19.40 8.84
CA GLU A 84 -9.89 -18.10 8.84
C GLU A 84 -9.47 -17.26 7.61
N PHE A 85 -10.40 -16.51 7.00
CA PHE A 85 -10.05 -15.58 5.93
C PHE A 85 -8.99 -14.60 6.40
N ILE A 86 -7.94 -14.40 5.60
CA ILE A 86 -6.92 -13.40 5.88
C ILE A 86 -7.39 -11.99 5.50
N THR A 87 -6.79 -10.98 6.11
CA THR A 87 -6.91 -9.61 5.62
C THR A 87 -5.91 -9.40 4.49
N ALA A 88 -6.35 -9.66 3.25
CA ALA A 88 -5.49 -9.67 2.08
C ALA A 88 -5.19 -8.23 1.59
N TYR A 89 -4.39 -7.48 2.34
CA TYR A 89 -3.95 -6.14 1.93
C TYR A 89 -3.05 -6.19 0.70
N TYR A 90 -3.15 -5.18 -0.15
CA TYR A 90 -2.28 -5.00 -1.31
C TYR A 90 -1.99 -3.51 -1.56
N HIS A 91 -0.93 -3.24 -2.27
CA HIS A 91 -0.46 -1.89 -2.56
C HIS A 91 0.25 -1.85 -3.91
N SER A 92 0.45 -0.66 -4.48
CA SER A 92 1.03 -0.52 -5.81
C SER A 92 2.48 -1.02 -5.88
N THR A 93 3.38 -0.43 -5.09
CA THR A 93 4.83 -0.62 -5.24
C THR A 93 5.51 -0.72 -3.88
N CYS A 94 6.19 -1.83 -3.58
CA CYS A 94 6.86 -2.01 -2.29
C CYS A 94 8.20 -1.26 -2.17
N GLY A 95 8.86 -0.95 -3.30
CA GLY A 95 10.22 -0.37 -3.29
C GLY A 95 11.33 -1.38 -2.95
N GLY A 96 11.07 -2.68 -3.14
CA GLY A 96 12.00 -3.79 -2.88
C GLY A 96 11.83 -4.47 -1.52
N GLU A 97 10.94 -3.97 -0.68
CA GLU A 97 10.69 -4.51 0.66
C GLU A 97 9.22 -4.35 1.05
N THR A 98 8.53 -5.43 1.41
CA THR A 98 7.19 -5.37 1.98
C THR A 98 7.24 -5.01 3.47
N GLU A 99 6.10 -4.65 4.06
CA GLU A 99 5.99 -4.32 5.47
C GLU A 99 4.89 -5.16 6.14
N GLY A 100 4.95 -5.27 7.46
CA GLY A 100 3.89 -5.79 8.31
C GLY A 100 2.86 -4.72 8.71
N VAL A 101 1.84 -5.14 9.43
CA VAL A 101 0.77 -4.24 9.90
C VAL A 101 1.21 -3.27 11.00
N ALA A 102 2.44 -3.41 11.51
CA ALA A 102 3.07 -2.46 12.40
C ALA A 102 3.11 -1.03 11.83
N THR A 103 3.08 -0.89 10.48
CA THR A 103 2.92 0.42 9.81
C THR A 103 1.64 1.16 10.21
N TRP A 104 0.68 0.50 10.85
CA TRP A 104 -0.54 1.10 11.39
C TRP A 104 -0.66 0.98 12.92
N GLY A 105 0.44 0.58 13.60
CA GLY A 105 0.44 0.36 15.04
C GLY A 105 -0.43 -0.82 15.48
N ARG A 106 -0.62 -1.82 14.61
CA ARG A 106 -1.42 -3.02 14.87
C ARG A 106 -0.50 -4.21 15.17
N PRO A 107 -0.98 -5.20 15.97
CA PRO A 107 -0.27 -6.46 16.17
C PRO A 107 0.02 -7.17 14.84
N ASP A 108 1.21 -7.75 14.71
CA ASP A 108 1.62 -8.49 13.51
C ASP A 108 0.71 -9.69 13.25
N HIS A 109 0.44 -9.92 11.96
CA HIS A 109 -0.17 -11.14 11.48
C HIS A 109 0.89 -12.09 10.89
N PRO A 110 0.82 -13.41 11.16
CA PRO A 110 1.80 -14.37 10.65
C PRO A 110 1.95 -14.36 9.12
N TYR A 111 0.91 -13.99 8.41
CA TYR A 111 0.84 -13.92 6.94
C TYR A 111 1.08 -12.52 6.35
N LEU A 112 1.33 -11.48 7.19
CA LEU A 112 1.65 -10.10 6.76
C LEU A 112 2.96 -9.68 7.40
N LYS A 113 4.07 -10.04 6.75
CA LYS A 113 5.41 -9.82 7.29
C LYS A 113 6.21 -8.87 6.42
N ASN A 114 7.15 -8.21 7.05
CA ASN A 114 8.29 -7.63 6.36
C ASN A 114 9.05 -8.73 5.62
N LYS A 115 9.31 -8.50 4.33
CA LYS A 115 10.02 -9.44 3.46
C LYS A 115 10.68 -8.72 2.29
N PRO A 116 11.94 -9.07 1.96
CA PRO A 116 12.58 -8.64 0.71
C PRO A 116 11.76 -9.10 -0.50
N ASP A 117 11.55 -8.18 -1.45
CA ASP A 117 10.89 -8.44 -2.73
C ASP A 117 11.85 -8.16 -3.89
N LEU A 118 12.97 -8.90 -3.87
CA LEU A 118 14.10 -8.76 -4.79
C LEU A 118 14.17 -9.92 -5.76
N ARG A 119 14.65 -9.65 -6.97
CA ARG A 119 15.06 -10.63 -7.98
C ARG A 119 16.38 -11.28 -7.56
N PRO A 120 16.80 -12.38 -8.22
CA PRO A 120 18.12 -12.99 -7.95
C PRO A 120 19.31 -12.06 -8.18
N ASP A 121 19.16 -11.06 -9.04
CA ASP A 121 20.17 -10.03 -9.32
C ASP A 121 20.20 -8.89 -8.27
N GLY A 122 19.40 -8.99 -7.21
CA GLY A 122 19.27 -7.99 -6.15
C GLY A 122 18.38 -6.79 -6.50
N THR A 123 17.85 -6.70 -7.72
CA THR A 123 16.93 -5.61 -8.09
C THR A 123 15.50 -5.86 -7.61
N PRO A 124 14.73 -4.80 -7.26
CA PRO A 124 13.33 -4.97 -6.87
C PRO A 124 12.47 -5.59 -7.97
N TRP A 125 11.57 -6.52 -7.62
CA TRP A 125 10.58 -7.03 -8.58
C TRP A 125 9.72 -5.90 -9.15
N CYS A 126 9.45 -4.87 -8.38
CA CYS A 126 8.67 -3.72 -8.80
C CYS A 126 9.48 -2.61 -9.53
N ARG A 127 10.70 -2.90 -10.02
CA ARG A 127 11.62 -1.91 -10.64
C ARG A 127 11.04 -1.14 -11.84
N GLU A 128 10.04 -1.70 -12.51
CA GLU A 128 9.37 -1.05 -13.65
C GLU A 128 8.32 0.00 -13.23
N SER A 129 8.08 0.15 -11.93
CA SER A 129 7.19 1.19 -11.41
C SER A 129 7.86 2.55 -11.47
N ASN A 130 7.12 3.57 -11.89
CA ASN A 130 7.55 4.98 -11.77
C ASN A 130 7.74 5.43 -10.32
N TYR A 131 7.34 4.60 -9.35
CA TYR A 131 7.48 4.84 -7.91
C TYR A 131 8.48 3.89 -7.25
N THR A 132 9.30 3.18 -8.02
CA THR A 132 10.43 2.42 -7.43
C THR A 132 11.34 3.36 -6.67
N GLU A 133 11.58 4.54 -7.25
CA GLU A 133 12.17 5.70 -6.59
C GLU A 133 11.33 6.94 -6.89
N TRP A 134 11.32 7.89 -5.97
CA TRP A 134 10.62 9.16 -6.14
C TRP A 134 11.31 10.28 -5.37
N THR A 135 11.15 11.51 -5.85
CA THR A 135 11.58 12.74 -5.17
C THR A 135 10.41 13.69 -5.00
N ARG A 136 10.36 14.38 -3.86
CA ARG A 136 9.44 15.49 -3.60
C ARG A 136 10.21 16.62 -2.95
N GLU A 137 9.95 17.82 -3.42
CA GLU A 137 10.60 19.05 -2.98
C GLU A 137 9.56 19.99 -2.40
N PHE A 138 9.92 20.66 -1.32
CA PHE A 138 9.06 21.57 -0.60
C PHE A 138 9.90 22.74 -0.10
N THR A 139 9.35 23.95 -0.21
CA THR A 139 9.88 25.11 0.52
C THR A 139 9.48 25.03 2.01
N GLU A 140 10.18 25.75 2.87
CA GLU A 140 9.84 25.80 4.30
C GLU A 140 8.44 26.41 4.53
N ASP A 141 8.09 27.46 3.77
CA ASP A 141 6.76 28.09 3.84
C ASP A 141 5.65 27.10 3.44
N GLU A 142 5.86 26.36 2.33
CA GLU A 142 4.92 25.33 1.90
C GLU A 142 4.73 24.24 2.97
N LEU A 143 5.81 23.76 3.58
CA LEU A 143 5.72 22.77 4.65
C LEU A 143 4.98 23.29 5.88
N ARG A 144 5.23 24.55 6.27
CA ARG A 144 4.52 25.20 7.37
C ARG A 144 3.00 25.15 7.14
N ASP A 145 2.57 25.56 5.96
CA ASP A 145 1.15 25.62 5.62
C ASP A 145 0.54 24.21 5.51
N LEU A 146 1.23 23.26 4.86
CA LEU A 146 0.79 21.88 4.74
C LEU A 146 0.65 21.21 6.11
N PHE A 147 1.60 21.40 7.03
CA PHE A 147 1.55 20.78 8.36
C PHE A 147 0.38 21.31 9.19
N GLN A 148 0.09 22.60 9.12
CA GLN A 148 -1.07 23.18 9.79
C GLN A 148 -2.40 22.64 9.21
N ILE A 149 -2.54 22.64 7.90
CA ILE A 149 -3.76 22.19 7.21
C ILE A 149 -4.02 20.68 7.44
N ASN A 150 -2.97 19.89 7.39
CA ASN A 150 -3.06 18.42 7.42
C ASN A 150 -2.95 17.82 8.84
N ALA A 151 -2.72 18.60 9.89
CA ALA A 151 -2.51 18.15 11.26
C ALA A 151 -3.54 17.11 11.73
N LYS A 152 -4.84 17.40 11.51
CA LYS A 152 -5.95 16.53 11.89
C LYS A 152 -5.93 15.18 11.18
N GLU A 153 -5.74 15.16 9.85
CA GLU A 153 -5.72 13.93 9.06
C GLU A 153 -4.46 13.11 9.36
N ALA A 154 -3.34 13.78 9.60
CA ALA A 154 -2.07 13.16 10.01
C ALA A 154 -2.08 12.69 11.48
N LYS A 155 -3.09 13.07 12.27
CA LYS A 155 -3.15 12.84 13.72
C LYS A 155 -1.91 13.38 14.45
N ALA A 156 -1.41 14.54 14.03
CA ALA A 156 -0.25 15.20 14.61
C ALA A 156 -0.68 16.45 15.39
N ASN A 157 -0.10 16.65 16.58
CA ASN A 157 -0.32 17.87 17.37
C ASN A 157 0.65 18.95 16.90
N VAL A 158 0.30 19.61 15.81
CA VAL A 158 1.14 20.64 15.20
C VAL A 158 0.92 21.96 15.93
N PRO A 159 1.95 22.55 16.61
CA PRO A 159 1.84 23.87 17.21
C PRO A 159 1.77 24.94 16.10
N SER A 160 1.35 26.15 16.43
CA SER A 160 1.58 27.28 15.57
C SER A 160 3.06 27.65 15.56
N PHE A 161 3.69 27.75 14.39
CA PHE A 161 5.13 28.05 14.27
C PHE A 161 5.39 28.88 13.01
N SER A 162 6.56 29.54 12.97
CA SER A 162 7.00 30.36 11.82
C SER A 162 8.20 29.75 11.07
N SER A 163 8.99 28.87 11.72
CA SER A 163 10.14 28.24 11.08
C SER A 163 10.40 26.81 11.56
N ILE A 164 10.96 25.99 10.66
CA ILE A 164 11.34 24.59 10.91
C ILE A 164 12.85 24.56 11.20
N LYS A 165 13.22 24.20 12.43
CA LYS A 165 14.61 24.03 12.83
C LYS A 165 15.21 22.76 12.25
N SER A 166 14.52 21.63 12.42
CA SER A 166 14.95 20.35 11.89
C SER A 166 13.77 19.42 11.58
N MET A 167 14.00 18.47 10.68
CA MET A 167 13.18 17.26 10.52
C MET A 167 14.11 16.06 10.55
N HIS A 168 13.87 15.12 11.45
CA HIS A 168 14.68 13.91 11.57
C HIS A 168 13.84 12.65 11.82
N ILE A 169 14.37 11.54 11.34
CA ILE A 169 13.78 10.22 11.54
C ILE A 169 14.25 9.72 12.90
N GLN A 170 13.33 9.54 13.84
CA GLN A 170 13.64 9.02 15.16
C GLN A 170 13.78 7.50 15.10
N ASP A 171 12.86 6.81 14.42
CA ASP A 171 12.91 5.35 14.25
C ASP A 171 12.27 4.91 12.92
N THR A 172 12.61 3.70 12.51
CA THR A 172 12.08 3.04 11.31
C THR A 172 11.53 1.67 11.64
N LEU A 173 10.60 1.22 10.81
CA LEU A 173 10.15 -0.16 10.78
C LEU A 173 11.22 -1.06 10.14
N LYS A 174 11.03 -2.38 10.20
CA LYS A 174 11.97 -3.38 9.65
C LYS A 174 12.24 -3.20 8.15
N SER A 175 11.26 -2.73 7.38
CA SER A 175 11.41 -2.43 5.95
C SER A 175 12.24 -1.18 5.66
N GLY A 176 12.59 -0.39 6.68
CA GLY A 176 13.18 0.93 6.53
C GLY A 176 12.14 2.06 6.32
N ARG A 177 10.85 1.75 6.34
CA ARG A 177 9.79 2.79 6.37
C ARG A 177 9.85 3.54 7.69
N ILE A 178 9.66 4.85 7.63
CA ILE A 178 9.68 5.71 8.82
C ILE A 178 8.49 5.34 9.71
N HIS A 179 8.80 5.01 10.97
CA HIS A 179 7.79 4.83 12.00
C HIS A 179 7.49 6.13 12.74
N THR A 180 8.54 6.87 13.13
CA THR A 180 8.38 8.17 13.82
C THR A 180 9.26 9.23 13.15
N LEU A 181 8.59 10.27 12.65
CA LEU A 181 9.20 11.49 12.14
C LEU A 181 9.03 12.59 13.18
N VAL A 182 10.13 13.23 13.57
CA VAL A 182 10.13 14.37 14.50
C VAL A 182 10.38 15.65 13.70
N ILE A 183 9.58 16.67 13.96
CA ILE A 183 9.73 18.02 13.40
C ILE A 183 9.95 18.99 14.57
N GLU A 184 11.10 19.65 14.57
CA GLU A 184 11.44 20.68 15.52
C GLU A 184 11.20 22.06 14.90
N THR A 185 10.52 22.92 15.63
CA THR A 185 10.16 24.26 15.18
C THR A 185 10.65 25.33 16.14
N ASN A 186 10.52 26.59 15.79
CA ASN A 186 10.80 27.68 16.71
C ASN A 186 9.84 27.73 17.91
N ASN A 187 8.72 27.01 17.89
CA ASN A 187 7.72 26.97 18.96
C ASN A 187 7.39 25.53 19.39
N GLY A 188 8.43 24.76 19.75
CA GLY A 188 8.32 23.37 20.18
C GLY A 188 8.48 22.36 19.06
N SER A 189 8.22 21.09 19.40
CA SER A 189 8.34 19.97 18.48
C SER A 189 7.03 19.18 18.39
N PHE A 190 6.85 18.46 17.27
CA PHE A 190 5.75 17.52 17.09
C PHE A 190 6.20 16.29 16.31
N THR A 191 5.40 15.24 16.36
CA THR A 191 5.69 13.99 15.68
C THR A 191 4.56 13.58 14.75
N ALA A 192 4.92 12.93 13.64
CA ALA A 192 4.01 12.16 12.81
C ALA A 192 4.45 10.69 12.82
N LYS A 193 3.48 9.76 12.82
CA LYS A 193 3.77 8.33 13.01
C LYS A 193 3.25 7.46 11.88
N ALA A 194 4.06 6.46 11.54
CA ALA A 194 3.71 5.36 10.66
C ALA A 194 3.15 5.86 9.29
N ASP A 195 2.14 5.23 8.74
CA ASP A 195 1.53 5.64 7.46
C ASP A 195 0.94 7.07 7.50
N LYS A 196 0.64 7.60 8.70
CA LYS A 196 0.10 8.95 8.88
C LYS A 196 1.11 10.05 8.52
N ILE A 197 2.40 9.74 8.51
CA ILE A 197 3.45 10.64 8.00
C ILE A 197 3.12 11.11 6.57
N ARG A 198 2.62 10.23 5.72
CA ARG A 198 2.26 10.55 4.33
C ARG A 198 1.19 11.63 4.22
N TRP A 199 0.26 11.64 5.18
CA TRP A 199 -0.85 12.59 5.26
C TRP A 199 -0.39 13.99 5.68
N LEU A 200 0.66 14.08 6.48
CA LEU A 200 1.21 15.37 6.91
C LEU A 200 1.70 16.21 5.72
N PHE A 201 2.26 15.55 4.70
CA PHE A 201 2.75 16.17 3.46
C PHE A 201 1.69 16.18 2.33
N LYS A 202 0.40 16.04 2.62
CA LYS A 202 -0.66 15.99 1.61
C LYS A 202 -0.75 17.34 0.89
N ARG A 203 -0.58 17.31 -0.44
CA ARG A 203 -0.61 18.49 -1.32
C ARG A 203 -1.61 18.26 -2.47
N GLY A 204 -2.53 19.20 -2.68
CA GLY A 204 -3.54 19.10 -3.74
C GLY A 204 -4.39 17.81 -3.68
N GLY A 205 -4.73 17.35 -2.47
CA GLY A 205 -5.48 16.09 -2.28
C GLY A 205 -4.64 14.81 -2.33
N THR A 206 -3.35 14.88 -2.70
CA THR A 206 -2.47 13.72 -2.85
C THR A 206 -1.49 13.62 -1.67
N ILE A 207 -1.46 12.46 -1.00
CA ILE A 207 -0.51 12.16 0.07
C ILE A 207 0.85 11.74 -0.52
N LEU A 208 1.93 11.69 0.30
CA LEU A 208 3.21 11.15 -0.16
C LEU A 208 3.05 9.72 -0.68
N PRO A 209 3.87 9.33 -1.68
CA PRO A 209 3.81 7.99 -2.25
C PRO A 209 3.98 6.88 -1.19
N SER A 210 4.90 7.04 -0.25
CA SER A 210 5.15 6.09 0.84
C SER A 210 5.73 6.81 2.06
N SER A 211 5.85 6.11 3.20
CA SER A 211 6.69 6.52 4.35
C SER A 211 8.13 6.00 4.26
N PHE A 212 8.55 5.50 3.12
CA PHE A 212 9.89 4.97 2.87
C PHE A 212 10.75 6.02 2.17
N PHE A 213 11.32 6.97 2.91
CA PHE A 213 12.11 8.06 2.34
C PHE A 213 13.22 8.54 3.28
N ARG A 214 14.15 9.31 2.71
CA ARG A 214 15.18 10.09 3.41
C ARG A 214 14.90 11.56 3.22
N ILE A 215 15.40 12.38 4.15
CA ILE A 215 15.21 13.83 4.18
C ILE A 215 16.55 14.49 3.96
N HIS A 216 16.60 15.46 3.07
CA HIS A 216 17.74 16.33 2.83
C HIS A 216 17.27 17.78 2.93
N LYS A 217 18.03 18.63 3.61
CA LYS A 217 17.82 20.09 3.60
C LYS A 217 18.88 20.72 2.70
N ASN A 218 18.46 21.58 1.80
CA ASN A 218 19.31 22.36 0.91
C ASN A 218 18.87 23.82 0.97
N GLY A 219 19.55 24.64 1.75
CA GLY A 219 19.11 26.01 2.01
C GLY A 219 17.71 26.08 2.60
N ASN A 220 16.77 26.69 1.90
CA ASN A 220 15.36 26.81 2.29
C ASN A 220 14.47 25.69 1.74
N GLU A 221 15.06 24.70 1.08
CA GLU A 221 14.33 23.59 0.45
C GLU A 221 14.51 22.29 1.25
N TRP A 222 13.43 21.54 1.34
CA TRP A 222 13.38 20.20 1.92
C TRP A 222 13.12 19.20 0.81
N ILE A 223 14.09 18.29 0.61
CA ILE A 223 14.04 17.28 -0.46
C ILE A 223 13.82 15.93 0.18
N LEU A 224 12.70 15.29 -0.17
CA LEU A 224 12.37 13.92 0.23
C LEU A 224 12.67 12.96 -0.93
N LYS A 225 13.62 12.05 -0.74
CA LYS A 225 13.95 10.98 -1.70
C LYS A 225 13.47 9.64 -1.15
N GLY A 226 12.54 9.00 -1.84
CA GLY A 226 11.89 7.80 -1.31
C GLY A 226 11.69 6.70 -2.35
N LYS A 227 11.10 5.60 -1.87
CA LYS A 227 10.82 4.38 -2.63
C LYS A 227 9.41 3.90 -2.36
N GLY A 228 8.77 3.30 -3.39
CA GLY A 228 7.48 2.65 -3.26
C GLY A 228 6.28 3.60 -3.33
N PHE A 229 5.10 3.00 -3.51
CA PHE A 229 3.80 3.67 -3.55
C PHE A 229 2.76 2.81 -2.82
N GLY A 230 2.21 3.35 -1.74
CA GLY A 230 1.29 2.69 -0.83
C GLY A 230 1.92 2.35 0.52
N HIS A 231 1.17 1.63 1.33
CA HIS A 231 1.54 1.26 2.71
C HIS A 231 2.59 0.15 2.82
N GLY A 232 2.84 -0.61 1.76
CA GLY A 232 3.84 -1.67 1.73
C GLY A 232 3.38 -3.04 2.25
N VAL A 233 2.17 -3.17 2.79
CA VAL A 233 1.68 -4.42 3.43
C VAL A 233 1.04 -5.37 2.41
N GLY A 234 1.41 -6.65 2.47
CA GLY A 234 0.87 -7.71 1.61
C GLY A 234 1.33 -7.65 0.16
N LEU A 235 0.42 -7.89 -0.80
CA LEU A 235 0.74 -8.01 -2.23
C LEU A 235 1.25 -6.68 -2.82
N CYS A 236 2.44 -6.70 -3.39
CA CYS A 236 2.94 -5.64 -4.26
C CYS A 236 2.43 -5.86 -5.69
N GLN A 237 1.55 -5.00 -6.18
CA GLN A 237 0.93 -5.15 -7.50
C GLN A 237 1.95 -5.12 -8.65
N MET A 238 2.91 -4.18 -8.61
CA MET A 238 3.98 -4.11 -9.60
C MET A 238 4.94 -5.30 -9.51
N GLY A 239 5.22 -5.80 -8.30
CA GLY A 239 5.98 -7.02 -8.09
C GLY A 239 5.23 -8.25 -8.62
N ALA A 240 3.93 -8.37 -8.38
CA ALA A 240 3.10 -9.45 -8.91
C ALA A 240 3.09 -9.50 -10.44
N ARG A 241 3.00 -8.33 -11.10
CA ARG A 241 3.08 -8.21 -12.57
C ARG A 241 4.41 -8.75 -13.10
N ALA A 242 5.52 -8.33 -12.51
CA ALA A 242 6.85 -8.76 -12.92
C ALA A 242 7.10 -10.25 -12.66
N ARG A 243 6.56 -10.80 -11.56
CA ARG A 243 6.63 -12.23 -11.24
C ARG A 243 5.82 -13.08 -12.22
N ALA A 244 4.61 -12.63 -12.59
CA ALA A 244 3.79 -13.28 -13.61
C ALA A 244 4.52 -13.31 -14.96
N GLN A 245 5.09 -12.18 -15.38
CA GLN A 245 5.88 -12.09 -16.61
C GLN A 245 7.13 -13.00 -16.60
N ALA A 246 7.67 -13.28 -15.42
CA ALA A 246 8.75 -14.26 -15.22
C ALA A 246 8.25 -15.70 -15.10
N GLY A 247 6.97 -15.99 -15.40
CA GLY A 247 6.39 -17.34 -15.43
C GLY A 247 5.91 -17.88 -14.08
N GLN A 248 5.86 -17.04 -13.03
CA GLN A 248 5.31 -17.48 -11.74
C GLN A 248 3.78 -17.55 -11.81
N SER A 249 3.20 -18.65 -11.29
CA SER A 249 1.75 -18.81 -11.15
C SER A 249 1.19 -17.89 -10.07
N TYR A 250 -0.12 -17.62 -10.14
CA TYR A 250 -0.82 -16.83 -9.10
C TYR A 250 -0.67 -17.44 -7.70
N ILE A 251 -0.56 -18.76 -7.61
CA ILE A 251 -0.33 -19.47 -6.34
C ILE A 251 1.04 -19.09 -5.78
N GLN A 252 2.09 -19.15 -6.60
CA GLN A 252 3.45 -18.77 -6.20
C GLN A 252 3.53 -17.28 -5.80
N ILE A 253 2.84 -16.42 -6.54
CA ILE A 253 2.75 -14.99 -6.23
C ILE A 253 2.08 -14.77 -4.88
N LEU A 254 0.90 -15.36 -4.65
CA LEU A 254 0.15 -15.19 -3.40
C LEU A 254 0.91 -15.75 -2.19
N THR A 255 1.47 -16.95 -2.29
CA THR A 255 2.25 -17.56 -1.20
C THR A 255 3.55 -16.83 -0.91
N HIS A 256 4.11 -16.09 -1.90
CA HIS A 256 5.22 -15.19 -1.65
C HIS A 256 4.81 -14.01 -0.77
N TYR A 257 3.72 -13.30 -1.11
CA TYR A 257 3.30 -12.09 -0.38
C TYR A 257 2.52 -12.35 0.90
N TYR A 258 1.92 -13.53 1.02
CA TYR A 258 1.18 -13.98 2.20
C TYR A 258 1.70 -15.36 2.65
N PRO A 259 2.84 -15.41 3.36
CA PRO A 259 3.45 -16.68 3.78
C PRO A 259 2.53 -17.47 4.71
N GLY A 260 2.52 -18.78 4.52
CA GLY A 260 1.77 -19.72 5.38
C GLY A 260 0.27 -19.78 5.14
N ILE A 261 -0.25 -19.16 4.10
CA ILE A 261 -1.66 -19.26 3.73
C ILE A 261 -1.99 -20.60 3.09
N THR A 262 -3.28 -20.95 3.17
CA THR A 262 -3.91 -21.99 2.37
C THR A 262 -4.79 -21.33 1.31
N LEU A 263 -4.71 -21.84 0.07
CA LEU A 263 -5.64 -21.49 -1.00
C LEU A 263 -6.71 -22.56 -1.07
N GLU A 264 -7.95 -22.19 -0.89
CA GLU A 264 -9.08 -23.12 -0.91
C GLU A 264 -10.26 -22.57 -1.70
N LYS A 265 -11.11 -23.49 -2.16
CA LYS A 265 -12.33 -23.11 -2.90
C LYS A 265 -13.48 -22.98 -1.91
N PHE A 266 -13.87 -21.75 -1.63
CA PHE A 266 -15.02 -21.44 -0.81
C PHE A 266 -16.29 -21.66 -1.63
N LYS A 267 -17.12 -22.61 -1.22
CA LYS A 267 -18.46 -22.83 -1.79
C LYS A 267 -19.44 -21.92 -1.07
N ARG A 268 -20.20 -21.13 -1.81
CA ARG A 268 -21.29 -20.31 -1.28
C ARG A 268 -22.41 -21.18 -0.75
#